data_e66215c17af06619d016b1131f3df169
#
_entry.id   e66215c17af06619d016b1131f3df169
#
_cell.length_a   1.000
_cell.length_b   1.000
_cell.length_c   1.000
_cell.angle_alpha   90.00
_cell.angle_beta   90.00
_cell.angle_gamma   90.00
#
_symmetry.space_group_name_H-M   'P 1'
#
loop_
_entity.id
_entity.type
_entity.pdbx_description
1 polymer ?
#
loop_
_entity_poly.entity_id
_entity_poly.type
_entity_poly.pdbx_seq_one_letter_code
_entity_poly.pdbx_strand_id
1 'polypeptide(L)'
;VFLRRFVGAPRQVGSVIPSSPYLTRAVLDKIDWSQVRNIAELGAGTGVFTRSIVRRARPDARLLVFEIDPNLQRMIGLSHPGLKLYGDAQELPAILEDLGIDKLDCIVSSLPFTVLPPAMTARILDAVQDTLVPGGKFVAYQYSKIMKRHFESRFSEIRTSFVPINIPPAFVYECRGDIRKK
;
A
#
# COMPACT_ATOMS: atom_id res chain seq x y z
N VAL A 1 5.50 -16.79 7.73
CA VAL A 1 4.97 -17.39 8.97
C VAL A 1 4.56 -16.31 9.99
N PHE A 2 5.30 -15.21 10.16
CA PHE A 2 5.02 -14.17 11.17
C PHE A 2 3.78 -13.31 10.85
N LEU A 3 3.63 -12.85 9.62
CA LEU A 3 2.48 -12.02 9.21
C LEU A 3 1.15 -12.79 9.32
N ARG A 4 1.15 -14.10 9.03
CA ARG A 4 -0.03 -14.96 9.24
C ARG A 4 -0.50 -15.01 10.69
N ARG A 5 0.41 -14.92 11.67
CA ARG A 5 0.04 -14.84 13.11
C ARG A 5 -0.58 -13.49 13.49
N PHE A 6 -0.16 -12.39 12.84
CA PHE A 6 -0.72 -11.06 13.09
C PHE A 6 -2.10 -10.88 12.43
N VAL A 7 -2.29 -11.41 11.25
CA VAL A 7 -3.58 -11.37 10.53
C VAL A 7 -4.59 -12.37 11.11
N GLY A 8 -4.10 -13.50 11.67
CA GLY A 8 -4.94 -14.54 12.29
C GLY A 8 -5.45 -14.23 13.71
N ALA A 9 -5.09 -13.08 14.29
CA ALA A 9 -5.59 -12.63 15.60
C ALA A 9 -6.18 -11.21 15.50
N PRO A 10 -7.29 -11.00 14.78
CA PRO A 10 -7.88 -9.67 14.58
C PRO A 10 -8.34 -8.99 15.88
N ARG A 11 -8.45 -9.74 16.98
CA ARG A 11 -8.83 -9.21 18.30
C ARG A 11 -7.70 -8.57 19.09
N GLN A 12 -6.42 -8.78 18.71
CA GLN A 12 -5.25 -8.22 19.43
C GLN A 12 -4.58 -7.04 18.68
N VAL A 13 -4.84 -6.87 17.38
CA VAL A 13 -4.31 -5.76 16.60
C VAL A 13 -5.50 -5.01 16.00
N GLY A 14 -5.99 -4.02 16.71
CA GLY A 14 -7.07 -3.10 16.40
C GLY A 14 -7.93 -3.49 15.19
N SER A 15 -9.13 -3.97 15.47
CA SER A 15 -10.24 -4.35 14.59
C SER A 15 -10.01 -4.12 13.10
N VAL A 16 -10.33 -5.13 12.29
CA VAL A 16 -10.51 -5.00 10.83
C VAL A 16 -11.76 -4.15 10.57
N ILE A 17 -11.77 -2.90 11.08
CA ILE A 17 -12.76 -1.92 10.67
C ILE A 17 -12.34 -1.50 9.27
N PRO A 18 -13.18 -1.73 8.25
CA PRO A 18 -12.87 -1.28 6.90
C PRO A 18 -12.55 0.22 6.91
N SER A 19 -11.53 0.62 6.17
CA SER A 19 -11.18 2.04 6.03
C SER A 19 -12.40 2.83 5.61
N SER A 20 -12.62 3.96 6.28
CA SER A 20 -13.79 4.79 5.98
C SER A 20 -13.71 5.35 4.55
N PRO A 21 -14.85 5.70 3.93
CA PRO A 21 -14.86 6.37 2.63
C PRO A 21 -14.03 7.67 2.63
N TYR A 22 -13.96 8.36 3.76
CA TYR A 22 -13.16 9.57 3.94
C TYR A 22 -11.67 9.26 3.89
N LEU A 23 -11.21 8.19 4.57
CA LEU A 23 -9.81 7.77 4.52
C LEU A 23 -9.44 7.28 3.11
N THR A 24 -10.30 6.46 2.50
CA THR A 24 -10.10 5.98 1.13
C THR A 24 -9.94 7.14 0.15
N ARG A 25 -10.81 8.16 0.25
CA ARG A 25 -10.72 9.37 -0.56
C ARG A 25 -9.43 10.14 -0.28
N ALA A 26 -9.11 10.39 1.01
CA ALA A 26 -7.93 11.15 1.40
C ALA A 26 -6.61 10.53 0.90
N VAL A 27 -6.54 9.20 0.79
CA VAL A 27 -5.40 8.47 0.22
C VAL A 27 -5.41 8.58 -1.30
N LEU A 28 -6.53 8.22 -1.96
CA LEU A 28 -6.57 8.05 -3.41
C LEU A 28 -6.65 9.36 -4.19
N ASP A 29 -7.12 10.46 -3.57
CA ASP A 29 -7.11 11.80 -4.20
C ASP A 29 -5.70 12.43 -4.27
N LYS A 30 -4.67 11.78 -3.67
CA LYS A 30 -3.27 12.15 -3.85
C LYS A 30 -2.69 11.69 -5.19
N ILE A 31 -3.38 10.81 -5.91
CA ILE A 31 -2.90 10.15 -7.11
C ILE A 31 -3.51 10.81 -8.34
N ASP A 32 -2.66 11.16 -9.30
CA ASP A 32 -3.11 11.58 -10.62
C ASP A 32 -3.35 10.35 -11.49
N TRP A 33 -4.58 9.87 -11.48
CA TRP A 33 -5.00 8.66 -12.18
C TRP A 33 -4.83 8.72 -13.69
N SER A 34 -4.72 9.90 -14.28
CA SER A 34 -4.50 10.08 -15.71
C SER A 34 -3.09 9.69 -16.15
N GLN A 35 -2.13 9.75 -15.22
CA GLN A 35 -0.71 9.51 -15.48
C GLN A 35 -0.23 8.12 -15.01
N VAL A 36 -1.00 7.43 -14.19
CA VAL A 36 -0.58 6.18 -13.54
C VAL A 36 -1.00 4.97 -14.38
N ARG A 37 -0.02 4.13 -14.75
CA ARG A 37 -0.21 2.89 -15.52
C ARG A 37 0.13 1.64 -14.72
N ASN A 38 1.19 1.67 -13.92
CA ASN A 38 1.63 0.55 -13.09
C ASN A 38 1.45 0.91 -11.62
N ILE A 39 0.57 0.17 -10.94
CA ILE A 39 0.16 0.45 -9.56
C ILE A 39 0.36 -0.82 -8.73
N ALA A 40 0.83 -0.67 -7.49
CA ALA A 40 0.72 -1.72 -6.49
C ALA A 40 -0.10 -1.25 -5.29
N GLU A 41 -0.92 -2.15 -4.76
CA GLU A 41 -1.60 -2.02 -3.47
C GLU A 41 -0.99 -3.01 -2.49
N LEU A 42 -0.44 -2.52 -1.37
CA LEU A 42 0.19 -3.33 -0.33
C LEU A 42 -0.73 -3.45 0.88
N GLY A 43 -1.21 -4.67 1.17
CA GLY A 43 -2.12 -4.96 2.27
C GLY A 43 -3.57 -4.60 1.94
N ALA A 44 -4.15 -5.30 0.97
CA ALA A 44 -5.50 -5.00 0.46
C ALA A 44 -6.63 -5.22 1.48
N GLY A 45 -6.41 -6.11 2.46
CA GLY A 45 -7.40 -6.42 3.48
C GLY A 45 -8.72 -6.88 2.88
N THR A 46 -9.80 -6.19 3.22
CA THR A 46 -11.14 -6.50 2.69
C THR A 46 -11.41 -5.95 1.29
N GLY A 47 -10.40 -5.37 0.62
CA GLY A 47 -10.51 -4.86 -0.75
C GLY A 47 -11.20 -3.50 -0.88
N VAL A 48 -11.28 -2.70 0.19
CA VAL A 48 -11.91 -1.36 0.14
C VAL A 48 -11.14 -0.43 -0.79
N PHE A 49 -9.81 -0.40 -0.65
CA PHE A 49 -8.95 0.37 -1.54
C PHE A 49 -8.92 -0.25 -2.93
N THR A 50 -8.76 -1.57 -3.05
CA THR A 50 -8.78 -2.30 -4.33
C THR A 50 -9.95 -1.90 -5.20
N ARG A 51 -11.18 -1.96 -4.65
CA ARG A 51 -12.40 -1.56 -5.35
C ARG A 51 -12.36 -0.11 -5.84
N SER A 52 -11.82 0.77 -5.02
CA SER A 52 -11.74 2.20 -5.34
C SER A 52 -10.64 2.51 -6.35
N ILE A 53 -9.54 1.77 -6.32
CA ILE A 53 -8.44 1.86 -7.30
C ILE A 53 -8.96 1.38 -8.67
N VAL A 54 -9.59 0.20 -8.74
CA VAL A 54 -10.15 -0.35 -9.98
C VAL A 54 -11.12 0.62 -10.68
N ARG A 55 -11.91 1.38 -9.89
CA ARG A 55 -12.84 2.37 -10.46
C ARG A 55 -12.18 3.64 -10.98
N ARG A 56 -10.99 3.99 -10.47
CA ARG A 56 -10.27 5.23 -10.78
C ARG A 56 -9.15 5.04 -11.77
N ALA A 57 -8.57 3.84 -11.79
CA ALA A 57 -7.46 3.51 -12.66
C ALA A 57 -7.91 3.54 -14.13
N ARG A 58 -6.97 3.86 -15.00
CA ARG A 58 -7.15 3.79 -16.45
C ARG A 58 -7.47 2.36 -16.87
N PRO A 59 -8.22 2.15 -17.95
CA PRO A 59 -8.51 0.80 -18.48
C PRO A 59 -7.26 0.01 -18.86
N ASP A 60 -6.19 0.68 -19.24
CA ASP A 60 -4.89 0.11 -19.61
C ASP A 60 -3.91 0.01 -18.44
N ALA A 61 -4.31 0.40 -17.23
CA ALA A 61 -3.46 0.33 -16.06
C ALA A 61 -3.33 -1.11 -15.54
N ARG A 62 -2.13 -1.44 -15.07
CA ARG A 62 -1.83 -2.70 -14.39
C ARG A 62 -1.88 -2.49 -12.88
N LEU A 63 -2.74 -3.24 -12.21
CA LEU A 63 -2.86 -3.22 -10.75
C LEU A 63 -2.35 -4.54 -10.17
N LEU A 64 -1.33 -4.46 -9.33
CA LEU A 64 -0.81 -5.56 -8.53
C LEU A 64 -1.33 -5.41 -7.11
N VAL A 65 -1.98 -6.44 -6.57
CA VAL A 65 -2.59 -6.39 -5.24
C VAL A 65 -1.92 -7.42 -4.33
N PHE A 66 -1.40 -6.95 -3.21
CA PHE A 66 -0.73 -7.77 -2.20
C PHE A 66 -1.60 -7.91 -0.96
N GLU A 67 -1.90 -9.15 -0.61
CA GLU A 67 -2.60 -9.52 0.61
C GLU A 67 -2.09 -10.89 1.07
N ILE A 68 -1.68 -11.00 2.33
CA ILE A 68 -1.04 -12.22 2.82
C ILE A 68 -2.06 -13.27 3.30
N ASP A 69 -3.27 -12.83 3.66
CA ASP A 69 -4.33 -13.76 4.09
C ASP A 69 -5.04 -14.39 2.88
N PRO A 70 -4.95 -15.73 2.71
CA PRO A 70 -5.57 -16.40 1.57
C PRO A 70 -7.09 -16.27 1.51
N ASN A 71 -7.76 -16.07 2.66
CA ASN A 71 -9.21 -15.91 2.70
C ASN A 71 -9.61 -14.52 2.17
N LEU A 72 -8.84 -13.49 2.55
CA LEU A 72 -9.02 -12.14 2.02
C LEU A 72 -8.67 -12.09 0.52
N GLN A 73 -7.59 -12.75 0.09
CA GLN A 73 -7.29 -12.90 -1.34
C GLN A 73 -8.45 -13.54 -2.11
N ARG A 74 -9.00 -14.64 -1.60
CA ARG A 74 -10.15 -15.31 -2.24
C ARG A 74 -11.35 -14.37 -2.36
N MET A 75 -11.66 -13.62 -1.29
CA MET A 75 -12.77 -12.66 -1.27
C MET A 75 -12.57 -11.55 -2.32
N ILE A 76 -11.36 -11.01 -2.44
CA ILE A 76 -11.02 -10.00 -3.45
C ILE A 76 -11.14 -10.59 -4.85
N GLY A 77 -10.58 -11.79 -5.07
CA GLY A 77 -10.62 -12.48 -6.37
C GLY A 77 -12.05 -12.78 -6.85
N LEU A 78 -12.96 -13.14 -5.93
CA LEU A 78 -14.38 -13.32 -6.25
C LEU A 78 -15.05 -12.00 -6.63
N SER A 79 -14.67 -10.89 -5.98
CA SER A 79 -15.25 -9.57 -6.25
C SER A 79 -14.66 -8.90 -7.51
N HIS A 80 -13.45 -9.30 -7.90
CA HIS A 80 -12.70 -8.73 -9.03
C HIS A 80 -12.05 -9.85 -9.85
N PRO A 81 -12.85 -10.60 -10.65
CA PRO A 81 -12.32 -11.67 -11.51
C PRO A 81 -11.26 -11.11 -12.47
N GLY A 82 -10.12 -11.82 -12.57
CA GLY A 82 -9.00 -11.42 -13.43
C GLY A 82 -7.96 -10.52 -12.77
N LEU A 83 -8.21 -10.02 -11.55
CA LEU A 83 -7.19 -9.27 -10.80
C LEU A 83 -6.11 -10.24 -10.28
N LYS A 84 -4.83 -9.89 -10.51
CA LYS A 84 -3.71 -10.68 -10.00
C LYS A 84 -3.46 -10.34 -8.53
N LEU A 85 -3.44 -11.36 -7.69
CA LEU A 85 -3.24 -11.27 -6.24
C LEU A 85 -1.94 -11.96 -5.85
N TYR A 86 -1.16 -11.30 -5.01
CA TYR A 86 0.14 -11.77 -4.52
C TYR A 86 0.13 -11.84 -2.99
N GLY A 87 1.03 -12.64 -2.42
CA GLY A 87 1.08 -12.85 -0.97
C GLY A 87 1.90 -11.78 -0.26
N ASP A 88 3.21 -11.92 -0.30
CA ASP A 88 4.14 -11.12 0.50
C ASP A 88 4.61 -9.87 -0.24
N ALA A 89 4.38 -8.71 0.35
CA ALA A 89 4.82 -7.43 -0.21
C ALA A 89 6.36 -7.29 -0.30
N GLN A 90 7.12 -8.12 0.41
CA GLN A 90 8.59 -8.18 0.29
C GLN A 90 9.03 -8.73 -1.07
N GLU A 91 8.17 -9.50 -1.73
CA GLU A 91 8.44 -10.12 -3.05
C GLU A 91 8.16 -9.17 -4.22
N LEU A 92 7.73 -7.92 -3.94
CA LEU A 92 7.37 -6.94 -4.96
C LEU A 92 8.42 -6.80 -6.08
N PRO A 93 9.75 -6.67 -5.81
CA PRO A 93 10.74 -6.53 -6.87
C PRO A 93 10.81 -7.76 -7.79
N ALA A 94 10.82 -8.97 -7.21
CA ALA A 94 10.86 -10.21 -7.98
C ALA A 94 9.61 -10.41 -8.84
N ILE A 95 8.43 -10.06 -8.30
CA ILE A 95 7.17 -10.14 -9.04
C ILE A 95 7.15 -9.16 -10.22
N LEU A 96 7.72 -7.95 -10.08
CA LEU A 96 7.83 -7.01 -11.20
C LEU A 96 8.75 -7.56 -12.30
N GLU A 97 9.89 -8.15 -11.92
CA GLU A 97 10.82 -8.80 -12.84
C GLU A 97 10.13 -9.92 -13.63
N ASP A 98 9.42 -10.83 -12.95
CA ASP A 98 8.67 -11.92 -13.57
C ASP A 98 7.57 -11.43 -14.54
N LEU A 99 7.01 -10.26 -14.28
CA LEU A 99 5.96 -9.65 -15.12
C LEU A 99 6.51 -8.75 -16.24
N GLY A 100 7.82 -8.54 -16.30
CA GLY A 100 8.45 -7.60 -17.22
C GLY A 100 8.00 -6.15 -17.00
N ILE A 101 7.74 -5.78 -15.74
CA ILE A 101 7.40 -4.41 -15.34
C ILE A 101 8.66 -3.79 -14.74
N ASP A 102 9.23 -2.79 -15.41
CA ASP A 102 10.45 -2.13 -14.94
C ASP A 102 10.22 -1.41 -13.61
N LYS A 103 9.22 -0.53 -13.56
CA LYS A 103 8.92 0.29 -12.37
C LYS A 103 7.42 0.55 -12.23
N LEU A 104 7.05 1.01 -11.04
CA LEU A 104 5.69 1.43 -10.68
C LEU A 104 5.60 2.95 -10.63
N ASP A 105 4.48 3.48 -11.13
CA ASP A 105 4.18 4.92 -11.04
C ASP A 105 3.66 5.28 -9.64
N CYS A 106 2.95 4.34 -9.01
CA CYS A 106 2.33 4.56 -7.72
C CYS A 106 2.26 3.28 -6.89
N ILE A 107 2.48 3.43 -5.58
CA ILE A 107 2.24 2.38 -4.59
C ILE A 107 1.33 2.93 -3.51
N VAL A 108 0.22 2.24 -3.25
CA VAL A 108 -0.70 2.52 -2.13
C VAL A 108 -0.49 1.47 -1.04
N SER A 109 -0.33 1.89 0.22
CA SER A 109 -0.10 0.95 1.31
C SER A 109 -1.06 1.14 2.48
N SER A 110 -1.70 0.04 2.84
CA SER A 110 -2.51 -0.12 4.06
C SER A 110 -1.78 -0.97 5.13
N LEU A 111 -0.50 -1.28 4.92
CA LEU A 111 0.26 -2.10 5.85
C LEU A 111 0.47 -1.38 7.18
N PRO A 112 0.23 -2.06 8.31
CA PRO A 112 0.39 -1.48 9.63
C PRO A 112 1.87 -1.52 10.08
N PHE A 113 2.72 -0.69 9.47
CA PHE A 113 4.18 -0.72 9.65
C PHE A 113 4.62 -0.63 11.11
N THR A 114 3.84 0.03 11.97
CA THR A 114 4.17 0.20 13.41
C THR A 114 4.10 -1.10 14.22
N VAL A 115 3.40 -2.12 13.71
CA VAL A 115 3.25 -3.42 14.39
C VAL A 115 3.98 -4.55 13.65
N LEU A 116 4.51 -4.29 12.46
CA LEU A 116 5.36 -5.24 11.75
C LEU A 116 6.75 -5.30 12.40
N PRO A 117 7.45 -6.46 12.33
CA PRO A 117 8.84 -6.55 12.74
C PRO A 117 9.69 -5.49 12.00
N PRO A 118 10.62 -4.79 12.70
CA PRO A 118 11.42 -3.72 12.08
C PRO A 118 12.16 -4.16 10.81
N ALA A 119 12.73 -5.36 10.81
CA ALA A 119 13.43 -5.91 9.64
C ALA A 119 12.49 -6.14 8.45
N MET A 120 11.24 -6.54 8.68
CA MET A 120 10.23 -6.68 7.63
C MET A 120 9.80 -5.32 7.09
N THR A 121 9.53 -4.37 8.00
CA THR A 121 9.23 -2.98 7.63
C THR A 121 10.33 -2.39 6.75
N ALA A 122 11.60 -2.57 7.13
CA ALA A 122 12.73 -2.10 6.34
C ALA A 122 12.74 -2.72 4.93
N ARG A 123 12.62 -4.06 4.82
CA ARG A 123 12.60 -4.75 3.53
C ARG A 123 11.44 -4.31 2.63
N ILE A 124 10.23 -4.14 3.18
CA ILE A 124 9.09 -3.65 2.39
C ILE A 124 9.34 -2.22 1.91
N LEU A 125 9.85 -1.35 2.76
CA LEU A 125 10.15 0.02 2.38
C LEU A 125 11.31 0.12 1.38
N ASP A 126 12.29 -0.77 1.47
CA ASP A 126 13.38 -0.88 0.49
C ASP A 126 12.79 -1.38 -0.86
N ALA A 127 11.92 -2.40 -0.86
CA ALA A 127 11.21 -2.85 -2.06
C ALA A 127 10.36 -1.74 -2.70
N VAL A 128 9.68 -0.90 -1.89
CA VAL A 128 8.94 0.28 -2.38
C VAL A 128 9.88 1.25 -3.08
N GLN A 129 11.06 1.55 -2.49
CA GLN A 129 12.04 2.44 -3.09
C GLN A 129 12.60 1.89 -4.41
N ASP A 130 12.96 0.59 -4.41
CA ASP A 130 13.60 -0.06 -5.55
C ASP A 130 12.64 -0.22 -6.74
N THR A 131 11.34 -0.15 -6.52
CA THR A 131 10.33 -0.40 -7.55
C THR A 131 9.60 0.83 -8.06
N LEU A 132 9.71 1.98 -7.41
CA LEU A 132 9.11 3.23 -7.88
C LEU A 132 9.95 3.90 -8.98
N VAL A 133 9.27 4.52 -9.95
CA VAL A 133 9.93 5.45 -10.89
C VAL A 133 10.45 6.68 -10.14
N PRO A 134 11.49 7.37 -10.65
CA PRO A 134 11.84 8.71 -10.15
C PRO A 134 10.62 9.63 -10.17
N GLY A 135 10.33 10.30 -9.05
CA GLY A 135 9.11 11.12 -8.89
C GLY A 135 7.81 10.34 -8.69
N GLY A 136 7.86 9.02 -8.70
CA GLY A 136 6.72 8.15 -8.39
C GLY A 136 6.17 8.39 -6.99
N LYS A 137 4.94 7.97 -6.76
CA LYS A 137 4.26 8.21 -5.50
C LYS A 137 4.14 6.96 -4.63
N PHE A 138 4.56 7.08 -3.39
CA PHE A 138 4.18 6.16 -2.33
C PHE A 138 3.16 6.84 -1.42
N VAL A 139 1.93 6.32 -1.38
CA VAL A 139 0.86 6.86 -0.53
C VAL A 139 0.49 5.81 0.51
N ALA A 140 0.70 6.14 1.78
CA ALA A 140 0.41 5.24 2.90
C ALA A 140 -0.42 5.94 3.97
N TYR A 141 -1.22 5.19 4.73
CA TYR A 141 -1.80 5.73 5.95
C TYR A 141 -1.35 4.94 7.18
N GLN A 142 -1.29 5.63 8.31
CA GLN A 142 -0.94 5.06 9.62
C GLN A 142 -1.81 5.70 10.70
N TYR A 143 -2.03 4.99 11.80
CA TYR A 143 -2.79 5.51 12.96
C TYR A 143 -1.92 6.30 13.94
N SER A 144 -0.63 6.45 13.65
CA SER A 144 0.32 7.24 14.43
C SER A 144 1.36 7.91 13.55
N LYS A 145 2.10 8.89 14.11
CA LYS A 145 3.19 9.58 13.41
C LYS A 145 4.55 8.87 13.50
N ILE A 146 4.62 7.70 14.12
CA ILE A 146 5.88 6.96 14.36
C ILE A 146 6.62 6.72 13.05
N MET A 147 5.92 6.35 11.98
CA MET A 147 6.52 6.05 10.68
C MET A 147 7.05 7.28 9.91
N LYS A 148 6.72 8.50 10.35
CA LYS A 148 7.13 9.72 9.64
C LYS A 148 8.64 9.78 9.39
N ARG A 149 9.45 9.53 10.42
CA ARG A 149 10.92 9.53 10.31
C ARG A 149 11.46 8.46 9.35
N HIS A 150 10.84 7.28 9.31
CA HIS A 150 11.21 6.21 8.38
C HIS A 150 10.93 6.60 6.92
N PHE A 151 9.87 7.35 6.68
CA PHE A 151 9.59 7.88 5.34
C PHE A 151 10.53 9.05 5.00
N GLU A 152 10.76 9.98 5.94
CA GLU A 152 11.69 11.12 5.77
C GLU A 152 13.14 10.70 5.47
N SER A 153 13.57 9.54 5.96
CA SER A 153 14.90 9.01 5.63
C SER A 153 14.99 8.42 4.21
N ARG A 154 13.86 8.18 3.54
CA ARG A 154 13.79 7.49 2.25
C ARG A 154 13.32 8.36 1.10
N PHE A 155 12.47 9.32 1.36
CA PHE A 155 11.87 10.18 0.34
C PHE A 155 12.30 11.63 0.54
N SER A 156 12.47 12.37 -0.55
CA SER A 156 12.89 13.79 -0.50
C SER A 156 11.74 14.72 -0.16
N GLU A 157 10.51 14.36 -0.53
CA GLU A 157 9.30 15.13 -0.27
C GLU A 157 8.26 14.27 0.44
N ILE A 158 7.75 14.76 1.59
CA ILE A 158 6.67 14.11 2.32
C ILE A 158 5.62 15.15 2.69
N ARG A 159 4.39 14.88 2.26
CA ARG A 159 3.22 15.62 2.71
C ARG A 159 2.38 14.75 3.62
N THR A 160 2.01 15.27 4.78
CA THR A 160 1.18 14.55 5.74
C THR A 160 -0.15 15.26 5.88
N SER A 161 -1.24 14.52 5.81
CA SER A 161 -2.58 15.01 6.12
C SER A 161 -3.24 14.14 7.20
N PHE A 162 -4.15 14.74 7.98
CA PHE A 162 -4.84 14.08 9.07
C PHE A 162 -6.30 13.85 8.69
N VAL A 163 -6.81 12.65 8.92
CA VAL A 163 -8.19 12.24 8.63
C VAL A 163 -8.88 11.90 9.95
N PRO A 164 -9.57 12.88 10.58
CA PRO A 164 -10.26 12.65 11.85
C PRO A 164 -11.49 11.75 11.71
N ILE A 165 -12.13 11.76 10.53
CA ILE A 165 -13.35 10.99 10.26
C ILE A 165 -12.97 9.59 9.75
N ASN A 166 -12.20 8.90 10.57
CA ASN A 166 -11.92 7.47 10.48
C ASN A 166 -11.80 6.93 11.90
N ILE A 167 -12.09 5.66 12.13
CA ILE A 167 -12.01 5.05 13.46
C ILE A 167 -11.04 3.88 13.40
N PRO A 168 -9.86 4.01 14.03
CA PRO A 168 -9.31 5.23 14.66
C PRO A 168 -8.92 6.30 13.62
N PRO A 169 -8.74 7.57 14.04
CA PRO A 169 -8.23 8.63 13.17
C PRO A 169 -6.88 8.26 12.54
N ALA A 170 -6.62 8.72 11.32
CA ALA A 170 -5.44 8.31 10.57
C ALA A 170 -4.63 9.48 10.02
N PHE A 171 -3.32 9.26 9.85
CA PHE A 171 -2.40 10.15 9.13
C PHE A 171 -2.13 9.54 7.75
N VAL A 172 -2.32 10.32 6.70
CA VAL A 172 -2.00 9.95 5.32
C VAL A 172 -0.68 10.60 4.94
N TYR A 173 0.24 9.81 4.45
CA TYR A 173 1.55 10.21 3.97
C TYR A 173 1.58 10.10 2.44
N GLU A 174 1.83 11.20 1.77
CA GLU A 174 2.18 11.25 0.35
C GLU A 174 3.68 11.48 0.26
N CYS A 175 4.40 10.45 -0.17
CA CYS A 175 5.85 10.46 -0.31
C CYS A 175 6.23 10.51 -1.78
N ARG A 176 7.15 11.40 -2.14
CA ARG A 176 7.64 11.60 -3.51
C ARG A 176 9.13 11.93 -3.51
N GLY A 177 9.66 12.00 -4.70
CA GLY A 177 10.96 12.54 -5.01
C GLY A 177 12.00 11.47 -5.30
N ASP A 178 13.19 11.94 -5.59
CA ASP A 178 14.33 11.06 -5.81
C ASP A 178 14.58 10.23 -4.56
N ILE A 179 14.70 8.95 -4.77
CA ILE A 179 14.99 8.00 -3.71
C ILE A 179 16.36 8.36 -3.14
N ARG A 180 16.39 8.76 -1.87
CA ARG A 180 17.67 9.01 -1.19
C ARG A 180 18.42 7.68 -1.12
N LYS A 181 19.46 7.53 -1.94
CA LYS A 181 20.38 6.41 -1.80
C LYS A 181 21.01 6.48 -0.42
N LYS A 182 21.01 5.35 0.27
CA LYS A 182 21.77 5.18 1.51
C LYS A 182 23.26 5.31 1.25
#